data_8993545d9aca2f5bfe82d2db05252060
#
_entry.id   8993545d9aca2f5bfe82d2db05252060
#
_cell.length_a   1.000
_cell.length_b   1.000
_cell.length_c   1.000
_cell.angle_alpha   90.00
_cell.angle_beta   90.00
_cell.angle_gamma   90.00
#
_symmetry.space_group_name_H-M   'P 1'
#
loop_
_entity.id
_entity.type
_entity.pdbx_description
1 polymer ?
#
loop_
_entity_poly.entity_id
_entity_poly.type
_entity_poly.pdbx_seq_one_letter_code
_entity_poly.pdbx_strand_id
1 'polypeptide(L)'
;SLGVQDLDEQVQKSVNRVQPEAMIAQVYGWARELGFSSINMDLIVGLPHQNTASFAHTLDKVLVWAPDRFAIFAYAHVPWMKKHQKLINEADLPAFATRLDLQQLIHERLGAAGYLNIGMDHYAKPDDEMVKAQRTKTLWRNFQGYTTHKECDIYAFGASSISQTPDVYMQNEKNLKHYQELVGAGHLPVERGLKLTKDDHIRREAITRIMCDLEMDTAAFGTEFGIDFDAYFGEGLADLPPLAADGLIRLEPAKIVVTDLGRLFLRNIAMCFDAYLKQESTDQPRYSRTA
;
A
#
# COMPACT_ATOMS: atom_id res chain seq x y z
N SER A 1 -6.93 13.51 -3.35
CA SER A 1 -7.15 12.58 -2.21
C SER A 1 -7.59 13.35 -0.98
N LEU A 2 -8.52 12.79 -0.23
CA LEU A 2 -9.04 13.32 1.03
C LEU A 2 -8.75 12.34 2.15
N GLY A 3 -7.95 12.76 3.15
CA GLY A 3 -7.63 11.95 4.31
C GLY A 3 -8.74 12.00 5.35
N VAL A 4 -9.72 11.12 5.27
CA VAL A 4 -10.85 11.00 6.20
C VAL A 4 -10.45 10.22 7.46
N GLN A 5 -9.73 9.13 7.30
CA GLN A 5 -9.23 8.18 8.29
C GLN A 5 -10.35 7.40 9.00
N ASP A 6 -11.18 8.04 9.78
CA ASP A 6 -12.36 7.50 10.47
C ASP A 6 -13.35 8.64 10.76
N LEU A 7 -14.64 8.32 10.89
CA LEU A 7 -15.70 9.28 11.27
C LEU A 7 -16.17 9.14 12.73
N ASP A 8 -15.74 8.09 13.42
CA ASP A 8 -16.06 7.91 14.84
C ASP A 8 -15.31 8.96 15.70
N GLU A 9 -16.06 9.70 16.52
CA GLU A 9 -15.52 10.80 17.31
C GLU A 9 -14.50 10.34 18.36
N GLN A 10 -14.71 9.15 18.95
CA GLN A 10 -13.79 8.59 19.95
C GLN A 10 -12.47 8.19 19.29
N VAL A 11 -12.54 7.57 18.12
CA VAL A 11 -11.37 7.21 17.32
C VAL A 11 -10.60 8.47 16.93
N GLN A 12 -11.27 9.48 16.37
CA GLN A 12 -10.65 10.76 15.98
C GLN A 12 -9.94 11.45 17.15
N LYS A 13 -10.57 11.49 18.34
CA LYS A 13 -9.97 12.06 19.55
C LYS A 13 -8.74 11.29 20.01
N SER A 14 -8.76 9.97 19.93
CA SER A 14 -7.65 9.11 20.36
C SER A 14 -6.35 9.33 19.57
N VAL A 15 -6.50 9.74 18.30
CA VAL A 15 -5.36 10.04 17.40
C VAL A 15 -5.12 11.55 17.22
N ASN A 16 -5.82 12.38 18.03
CA ASN A 16 -5.77 13.85 17.98
C ASN A 16 -6.03 14.41 16.56
N ARG A 17 -7.02 13.85 15.85
CA ARG A 17 -7.39 14.29 14.50
C ARG A 17 -8.92 14.39 14.38
N VAL A 18 -9.47 15.41 14.99
CA VAL A 18 -10.93 15.67 14.98
C VAL A 18 -11.30 16.38 13.67
N GLN A 19 -12.08 15.70 12.84
CA GLN A 19 -12.59 16.18 11.56
C GLN A 19 -14.09 15.92 11.49
N PRO A 20 -14.95 16.93 11.75
CA PRO A 20 -16.39 16.76 11.69
C PRO A 20 -16.86 16.28 10.30
N GLU A 21 -17.81 15.36 10.27
CA GLU A 21 -18.39 14.81 9.02
C GLU A 21 -18.82 15.93 8.07
N ALA A 22 -19.47 16.98 8.59
CA ALA A 22 -19.92 18.11 7.79
C ALA A 22 -18.78 18.84 7.05
N MET A 23 -17.61 18.96 7.69
CA MET A 23 -16.44 19.56 7.05
C MET A 23 -15.93 18.70 5.88
N ILE A 24 -15.86 17.40 6.07
CA ILE A 24 -15.41 16.45 5.03
C ILE A 24 -16.41 16.46 3.87
N ALA A 25 -17.71 16.37 4.14
CA ALA A 25 -18.77 16.45 3.15
C ALA A 25 -18.71 17.76 2.34
N GLN A 26 -18.47 18.88 3.01
CA GLN A 26 -18.33 20.18 2.35
C GLN A 26 -17.13 20.21 1.39
N VAL A 27 -15.94 19.76 1.84
CA VAL A 27 -14.74 19.71 1.00
C VAL A 27 -14.93 18.76 -0.18
N TYR A 28 -15.56 17.61 0.05
CA TYR A 28 -15.90 16.67 -1.01
C TYR A 28 -16.86 17.30 -2.04
N GLY A 29 -17.92 17.98 -1.57
CA GLY A 29 -18.87 18.70 -2.42
C GLY A 29 -18.16 19.74 -3.30
N TRP A 30 -17.33 20.59 -2.70
CA TRP A 30 -16.53 21.56 -3.45
C TRP A 30 -15.63 20.92 -4.51
N ALA A 31 -14.99 19.81 -4.19
CA ALA A 31 -14.16 19.11 -5.16
C ALA A 31 -14.99 18.62 -6.37
N ARG A 32 -16.20 18.10 -6.13
CA ARG A 32 -17.12 17.70 -7.22
C ARG A 32 -17.63 18.91 -8.04
N GLU A 33 -18.03 19.99 -7.37
CA GLU A 33 -18.48 21.24 -8.01
C GLU A 33 -17.38 21.86 -8.88
N LEU A 34 -16.12 21.77 -8.45
CA LEU A 34 -14.96 22.27 -9.21
C LEU A 34 -14.51 21.32 -10.33
N GLY A 35 -15.21 20.19 -10.54
CA GLY A 35 -15.00 19.31 -11.69
C GLY A 35 -13.87 18.28 -11.50
N PHE A 36 -13.44 17.99 -10.27
CA PHE A 36 -12.54 16.86 -10.04
C PHE A 36 -13.23 15.53 -10.39
N SER A 37 -12.76 14.89 -11.45
CA SER A 37 -13.36 13.68 -12.02
C SER A 37 -13.08 12.42 -11.19
N SER A 38 -11.94 12.39 -10.49
CA SER A 38 -11.55 11.25 -9.63
C SER A 38 -11.15 11.76 -8.25
N ILE A 39 -11.85 11.28 -7.23
CA ILE A 39 -11.61 11.60 -5.81
C ILE A 39 -11.33 10.31 -5.08
N ASN A 40 -10.19 10.27 -4.40
CA ASN A 40 -9.82 9.18 -3.51
C ASN A 40 -10.07 9.58 -2.05
N MET A 41 -10.59 8.67 -1.24
CA MET A 41 -10.69 8.82 0.22
C MET A 41 -9.75 7.85 0.91
N ASP A 42 -8.91 8.39 1.80
CA ASP A 42 -8.03 7.61 2.64
C ASP A 42 -8.72 7.30 3.97
N LEU A 43 -8.78 6.03 4.34
CA LEU A 43 -9.23 5.55 5.64
C LEU A 43 -8.08 4.80 6.32
N ILE A 44 -8.16 4.67 7.65
CA ILE A 44 -7.21 3.87 8.42
C ILE A 44 -7.99 2.86 9.27
N VAL A 45 -7.65 1.59 9.09
CA VAL A 45 -8.18 0.49 9.89
C VAL A 45 -7.19 0.06 10.96
N GLY A 46 -7.69 -0.28 12.16
CA GLY A 46 -6.85 -0.69 13.29
C GLY A 46 -6.45 0.45 14.22
N LEU A 47 -7.11 1.61 14.14
CA LEU A 47 -6.94 2.72 15.08
C LEU A 47 -7.50 2.38 16.48
N PRO A 48 -7.04 3.08 17.55
CA PRO A 48 -7.58 2.87 18.90
C PRO A 48 -9.11 3.00 18.94
N HIS A 49 -9.75 2.15 19.72
CA HIS A 49 -11.20 2.06 19.93
C HIS A 49 -12.02 1.60 18.71
N GLN A 50 -11.42 1.40 17.54
CA GLN A 50 -12.14 0.85 16.40
C GLN A 50 -12.66 -0.57 16.67
N ASN A 51 -13.86 -0.82 16.21
CA ASN A 51 -14.50 -2.13 16.15
C ASN A 51 -15.36 -2.24 14.89
N THR A 52 -15.91 -3.43 14.63
CA THR A 52 -16.70 -3.67 13.42
C THR A 52 -17.93 -2.78 13.31
N ALA A 53 -18.59 -2.44 14.43
CA ALA A 53 -19.77 -1.60 14.43
C ALA A 53 -19.44 -0.12 14.12
N SER A 54 -18.40 0.44 14.77
CA SER A 54 -17.98 1.83 14.54
C SER A 54 -17.44 2.02 13.12
N PHE A 55 -16.65 1.07 12.63
CA PHE A 55 -16.10 1.17 11.28
C PHE A 55 -17.13 0.89 10.19
N ALA A 56 -18.11 0.00 10.43
CA ALA A 56 -19.27 -0.15 9.54
C ALA A 56 -20.01 1.18 9.37
N HIS A 57 -20.23 1.93 10.45
CA HIS A 57 -20.83 3.25 10.37
C HIS A 57 -20.00 4.22 9.52
N THR A 58 -18.68 4.25 9.70
CA THR A 58 -17.77 5.05 8.88
C THR A 58 -17.89 4.66 7.39
N LEU A 59 -17.87 3.35 7.08
CA LEU A 59 -18.02 2.87 5.70
C LEU A 59 -19.37 3.26 5.11
N ASP A 60 -20.48 3.08 5.83
CA ASP A 60 -21.82 3.44 5.36
C ASP A 60 -21.90 4.93 4.99
N LYS A 61 -21.27 5.81 5.78
CA LYS A 61 -21.22 7.26 5.51
C LYS A 61 -20.39 7.61 4.28
N VAL A 62 -19.16 7.10 4.19
CA VAL A 62 -18.29 7.42 3.05
C VAL A 62 -18.80 6.83 1.73
N LEU A 63 -19.52 5.71 1.78
CA LEU A 63 -20.17 5.10 0.62
C LEU A 63 -21.32 5.95 0.07
N VAL A 64 -22.04 6.72 0.91
CA VAL A 64 -23.06 7.69 0.45
C VAL A 64 -22.41 8.78 -0.43
N TRP A 65 -21.20 9.23 -0.09
CA TRP A 65 -20.49 10.21 -0.93
C TRP A 65 -19.99 9.60 -2.25
N ALA A 66 -19.86 8.27 -2.31
CA ALA A 66 -19.47 7.52 -3.50
C ALA A 66 -18.18 8.05 -4.18
N PRO A 67 -17.05 8.14 -3.48
CA PRO A 67 -15.78 8.52 -4.10
C PRO A 67 -15.40 7.54 -5.21
N ASP A 68 -14.44 7.90 -6.05
CA ASP A 68 -14.03 7.03 -7.15
C ASP A 68 -13.07 5.93 -6.68
N ARG A 69 -12.31 6.23 -5.60
CA ARG A 69 -11.33 5.32 -5.01
C ARG A 69 -11.35 5.38 -3.49
N PHE A 70 -10.90 4.29 -2.89
CA PHE A 70 -10.51 4.22 -1.49
C PHE A 70 -9.09 3.71 -1.36
N ALA A 71 -8.33 4.28 -0.42
CA ALA A 71 -7.11 3.71 0.12
C ALA A 71 -7.32 3.49 1.62
N ILE A 72 -7.39 2.21 2.06
CA ILE A 72 -7.72 1.84 3.44
C ILE A 72 -6.51 1.20 4.08
N PHE A 73 -5.67 2.03 4.71
CA PHE A 73 -4.40 1.62 5.26
C PHE A 73 -4.56 0.94 6.62
N ALA A 74 -3.81 -0.14 6.85
CA ALA A 74 -3.67 -0.70 8.19
C ALA A 74 -2.82 0.23 9.08
N TYR A 75 -3.31 0.51 10.28
CA TYR A 75 -2.57 1.31 11.27
C TYR A 75 -1.28 0.58 11.69
N ALA A 76 -0.15 1.25 11.50
CA ALA A 76 1.16 0.77 11.90
C ALA A 76 1.56 1.36 13.26
N HIS A 77 1.44 0.58 14.34
CA HIS A 77 1.90 0.99 15.66
C HIS A 77 3.41 0.74 15.81
N VAL A 78 4.20 1.80 15.70
CA VAL A 78 5.68 1.74 15.70
C VAL A 78 6.27 2.84 16.62
N PRO A 79 5.94 2.83 17.93
CA PRO A 79 6.32 3.90 18.86
C PRO A 79 7.83 4.08 19.03
N TRP A 80 8.63 3.04 18.70
CA TRP A 80 10.08 3.13 18.64
C TRP A 80 10.60 4.00 17.49
N MET A 81 9.84 4.10 16.38
CA MET A 81 10.15 4.97 15.24
C MET A 81 9.41 6.31 15.30
N LYS A 82 8.16 6.30 15.77
CA LYS A 82 7.26 7.46 15.81
C LYS A 82 6.93 7.81 17.26
N LYS A 83 7.76 8.66 17.86
CA LYS A 83 7.68 8.98 19.29
C LYS A 83 6.30 9.44 19.77
N HIS A 84 5.53 10.14 18.92
CA HIS A 84 4.17 10.58 19.27
C HIS A 84 3.19 9.42 19.48
N GLN A 85 3.43 8.26 18.87
CA GLN A 85 2.60 7.07 19.07
C GLN A 85 2.71 6.48 20.49
N LYS A 86 3.71 6.89 21.29
CA LYS A 86 3.80 6.53 22.71
C LYS A 86 2.65 7.12 23.54
N LEU A 87 1.94 8.10 23.02
CA LEU A 87 0.74 8.68 23.66
C LEU A 87 -0.51 7.81 23.48
N ILE A 88 -0.47 6.86 22.55
CA ILE A 88 -1.55 5.90 22.32
C ILE A 88 -1.41 4.78 23.35
N ASN A 89 -2.51 4.51 24.06
CA ASN A 89 -2.58 3.35 24.94
C ASN A 89 -2.76 2.07 24.08
N GLU A 90 -1.80 1.16 24.13
CA GLU A 90 -1.83 -0.07 23.33
C GLU A 90 -3.04 -0.97 23.66
N ALA A 91 -3.58 -0.87 24.89
CA ALA A 91 -4.78 -1.62 25.28
C ALA A 91 -6.05 -1.17 24.53
N ASP A 92 -6.05 0.03 23.96
CA ASP A 92 -7.16 0.56 23.17
C ASP A 92 -7.08 0.14 21.69
N LEU A 93 -5.97 -0.47 21.25
CA LEU A 93 -5.82 -0.98 19.91
C LEU A 93 -6.64 -2.27 19.71
N PRO A 94 -7.31 -2.44 18.57
CA PRO A 94 -8.07 -3.66 18.31
C PRO A 94 -7.15 -4.89 18.29
N ALA A 95 -7.63 -5.96 18.91
CA ALA A 95 -6.96 -7.26 18.90
C ALA A 95 -6.81 -7.80 17.46
N PHE A 96 -5.91 -8.75 17.27
CA PHE A 96 -5.65 -9.34 15.93
C PHE A 96 -6.93 -9.87 15.28
N ALA A 97 -7.77 -10.62 16.02
CA ALA A 97 -9.04 -11.14 15.50
C ALA A 97 -9.95 -9.98 15.02
N THR A 98 -10.11 -8.93 15.83
CA THR A 98 -10.91 -7.75 15.44
C THR A 98 -10.35 -7.07 14.19
N ARG A 99 -9.03 -7.03 14.00
CA ARG A 99 -8.43 -6.47 12.79
C ARG A 99 -8.76 -7.32 11.55
N LEU A 100 -8.79 -8.65 11.68
CA LEU A 100 -9.23 -9.52 10.59
C LEU A 100 -10.71 -9.31 10.26
N ASP A 101 -11.57 -9.22 11.28
CA ASP A 101 -13.00 -8.93 11.11
C ASP A 101 -13.22 -7.58 10.41
N LEU A 102 -12.43 -6.56 10.74
CA LEU A 102 -12.45 -5.25 10.08
C LEU A 102 -12.04 -5.34 8.60
N GLN A 103 -10.99 -6.11 8.27
CA GLN A 103 -10.57 -6.33 6.89
C GLN A 103 -11.65 -7.05 6.07
N GLN A 104 -12.26 -8.08 6.66
CA GLN A 104 -13.38 -8.78 6.02
C GLN A 104 -14.56 -7.83 5.78
N LEU A 105 -14.95 -7.04 6.79
CA LEU A 105 -16.02 -6.04 6.69
C LEU A 105 -15.77 -5.06 5.54
N ILE A 106 -14.54 -4.55 5.41
CA ILE A 106 -14.14 -3.64 4.33
C ILE A 106 -14.37 -4.30 2.98
N HIS A 107 -13.83 -5.51 2.82
CA HIS A 107 -13.94 -6.26 1.57
C HIS A 107 -15.39 -6.51 1.17
N GLU A 108 -16.22 -6.95 2.10
CA GLU A 108 -17.64 -7.22 1.87
C GLU A 108 -18.43 -5.95 1.53
N ARG A 109 -18.24 -4.86 2.30
CA ARG A 109 -18.99 -3.60 2.11
C ARG A 109 -18.61 -2.90 0.82
N LEU A 110 -17.33 -2.80 0.51
CA LEU A 110 -16.88 -2.18 -0.73
C LEU A 110 -17.24 -3.03 -1.95
N GLY A 111 -17.11 -4.35 -1.86
CA GLY A 111 -17.53 -5.27 -2.92
C GLY A 111 -19.03 -5.18 -3.19
N ALA A 112 -19.87 -5.16 -2.15
CA ALA A 112 -21.33 -4.98 -2.28
C ALA A 112 -21.69 -3.62 -2.88
N ALA A 113 -20.88 -2.58 -2.64
CA ALA A 113 -21.05 -1.25 -3.25
C ALA A 113 -20.45 -1.14 -4.68
N GLY A 114 -19.94 -2.24 -5.23
CA GLY A 114 -19.44 -2.33 -6.60
C GLY A 114 -17.99 -1.88 -6.79
N TYR A 115 -17.23 -1.65 -5.72
CA TYR A 115 -15.80 -1.36 -5.82
C TYR A 115 -15.00 -2.65 -6.02
N LEU A 116 -13.97 -2.57 -6.85
CA LEU A 116 -13.03 -3.64 -7.10
C LEU A 116 -11.75 -3.42 -6.27
N ASN A 117 -11.26 -4.47 -5.61
CA ASN A 117 -9.96 -4.44 -4.97
C ASN A 117 -8.87 -4.47 -6.04
N ILE A 118 -8.09 -3.39 -6.13
CA ILE A 118 -6.95 -3.27 -7.04
C ILE A 118 -5.78 -4.13 -6.54
N GLY A 119 -5.59 -4.12 -5.24
CA GLY A 119 -4.54 -4.84 -4.53
C GLY A 119 -4.19 -4.12 -3.24
N MET A 120 -3.73 -4.86 -2.23
CA MET A 120 -3.44 -4.34 -0.90
C MET A 120 -4.62 -3.52 -0.34
N ASP A 121 -4.37 -2.23 -0.13
CA ASP A 121 -5.26 -1.31 0.59
C ASP A 121 -6.17 -0.49 -0.37
N HIS A 122 -6.12 -0.76 -1.71
CA HIS A 122 -6.74 0.10 -2.71
C HIS A 122 -7.96 -0.53 -3.34
N TYR A 123 -9.04 0.25 -3.42
CA TYR A 123 -10.29 -0.09 -4.08
C TYR A 123 -10.69 1.02 -5.05
N ALA A 124 -11.29 0.66 -6.18
CA ALA A 124 -11.74 1.62 -7.18
C ALA A 124 -13.02 1.17 -7.87
N LYS A 125 -13.77 2.12 -8.43
CA LYS A 125 -14.94 1.84 -9.26
C LYS A 125 -14.53 1.10 -10.55
N PRO A 126 -15.41 0.26 -11.13
CA PRO A 126 -15.07 -0.56 -12.30
C PRO A 126 -14.62 0.20 -13.54
N ASP A 127 -15.02 1.46 -13.67
CA ASP A 127 -14.68 2.36 -14.78
C ASP A 127 -13.46 3.24 -14.51
N ASP A 128 -12.85 3.12 -13.33
CA ASP A 128 -11.65 3.85 -12.95
C ASP A 128 -10.44 3.48 -13.82
N GLU A 129 -9.54 4.45 -14.03
CA GLU A 129 -8.33 4.24 -14.84
C GLU A 129 -7.40 3.18 -14.26
N MET A 130 -7.32 3.03 -12.92
CA MET A 130 -6.51 1.99 -12.29
C MET A 130 -7.04 0.59 -12.59
N VAL A 131 -8.35 0.39 -12.59
CA VAL A 131 -8.98 -0.89 -12.96
C VAL A 131 -8.70 -1.21 -14.43
N LYS A 132 -8.83 -0.21 -15.30
CA LYS A 132 -8.51 -0.37 -16.73
C LYS A 132 -7.03 -0.72 -16.92
N ALA A 133 -6.14 0.00 -16.24
CA ALA A 133 -4.70 -0.26 -16.31
C ALA A 133 -4.35 -1.66 -15.78
N GLN A 134 -4.99 -2.13 -14.70
CA GLN A 134 -4.77 -3.49 -14.21
C GLN A 134 -5.20 -4.55 -15.23
N ARG A 135 -6.37 -4.38 -15.85
CA ARG A 135 -6.87 -5.30 -16.89
C ARG A 135 -5.98 -5.36 -18.14
N THR A 136 -5.35 -4.23 -18.49
CA THR A 136 -4.43 -4.13 -19.63
C THR A 136 -2.97 -4.38 -19.27
N LYS A 137 -2.67 -4.71 -17.99
CA LYS A 137 -1.31 -4.94 -17.46
C LYS A 137 -0.38 -3.74 -17.65
N THR A 138 -0.96 -2.53 -17.53
CA THR A 138 -0.24 -1.25 -17.57
C THR A 138 -0.24 -0.55 -16.23
N LEU A 139 -0.87 -1.16 -15.20
CA LEU A 139 -0.80 -0.66 -13.84
C LEU A 139 0.63 -0.74 -13.31
N TRP A 140 1.05 0.28 -12.61
CA TRP A 140 2.37 0.35 -12.01
C TRP A 140 2.28 0.70 -10.52
N ARG A 141 3.34 0.44 -9.78
CA ARG A 141 3.44 0.82 -8.38
C ARG A 141 4.79 1.46 -8.09
N ASN A 142 4.77 2.59 -7.41
CA ASN A 142 5.94 3.32 -6.95
C ASN A 142 5.88 3.56 -5.43
N PHE A 143 6.75 4.39 -4.88
CA PHE A 143 6.78 4.71 -3.45
C PHE A 143 5.53 5.44 -2.93
N GLN A 144 4.74 6.05 -3.80
CA GLN A 144 3.49 6.75 -3.44
C GLN A 144 2.26 5.84 -3.50
N GLY A 145 2.34 4.69 -4.20
CA GLY A 145 1.24 3.76 -4.38
C GLY A 145 1.04 3.33 -5.83
N TYR A 146 -0.18 2.89 -6.15
CA TYR A 146 -0.53 2.51 -7.52
C TYR A 146 -0.68 3.75 -8.42
N THR A 147 -0.27 3.60 -9.67
CA THR A 147 -0.31 4.65 -10.69
C THR A 147 -0.50 4.04 -12.08
N THR A 148 -1.08 4.81 -12.99
CA THR A 148 -1.18 4.47 -14.42
C THR A 148 0.02 4.95 -15.24
N HIS A 149 0.97 5.65 -14.60
CA HIS A 149 2.19 6.17 -15.22
C HIS A 149 3.34 5.16 -15.07
N LYS A 150 3.30 4.09 -15.88
CA LYS A 150 4.36 3.09 -15.94
C LYS A 150 5.66 3.72 -16.48
N GLU A 151 6.79 3.30 -15.92
CA GLU A 151 8.15 3.66 -16.39
C GLU A 151 8.48 5.17 -16.34
N CYS A 152 7.72 5.96 -15.58
CA CYS A 152 8.06 7.36 -15.36
C CYS A 152 9.10 7.51 -14.26
N ASP A 153 10.08 8.39 -14.49
CA ASP A 153 10.97 8.85 -13.45
C ASP A 153 10.21 9.73 -12.44
N ILE A 154 10.55 9.60 -11.18
CA ILE A 154 9.99 10.42 -10.11
C ILE A 154 11.11 11.30 -9.55
N TYR A 155 10.98 12.60 -9.75
CA TYR A 155 11.82 13.59 -9.08
C TYR A 155 11.03 14.22 -7.94
N ALA A 156 11.41 13.88 -6.71
CA ALA A 156 10.66 14.24 -5.52
C ALA A 156 11.23 15.50 -4.85
N PHE A 157 10.36 16.43 -4.51
CA PHE A 157 10.68 17.68 -3.83
C PHE A 157 10.13 17.67 -2.41
N GLY A 158 10.85 18.28 -1.48
CA GLY A 158 10.48 18.39 -0.09
C GLY A 158 11.24 17.44 0.83
N ALA A 159 11.18 17.71 2.14
CA ALA A 159 11.81 16.88 3.15
C ALA A 159 11.22 15.46 3.13
N SER A 160 12.06 14.46 3.36
CA SER A 160 11.74 13.03 3.39
C SER A 160 11.26 12.41 2.07
N SER A 161 11.06 13.17 1.00
CA SER A 161 10.53 12.68 -0.27
C SER A 161 11.51 11.74 -0.97
N ILE A 162 10.96 10.82 -1.78
CA ILE A 162 11.72 9.76 -2.44
C ILE A 162 11.65 9.93 -3.95
N SER A 163 12.81 10.14 -4.58
CA SER A 163 12.99 10.09 -6.02
C SER A 163 13.26 8.66 -6.48
N GLN A 164 12.74 8.30 -7.62
CA GLN A 164 12.93 7.01 -8.26
C GLN A 164 13.26 7.22 -9.73
N THR A 165 14.45 6.82 -10.12
CA THR A 165 14.86 6.73 -11.53
C THR A 165 15.05 5.24 -11.90
N PRO A 166 15.35 4.90 -13.16
CA PRO A 166 15.57 3.51 -13.54
C PRO A 166 16.58 2.79 -12.62
N ASP A 167 17.70 3.43 -12.30
CA ASP A 167 18.84 2.82 -11.63
C ASP A 167 19.08 3.26 -10.19
N VAL A 168 18.33 4.25 -9.68
CA VAL A 168 18.62 4.82 -8.37
C VAL A 168 17.33 5.18 -7.62
N TYR A 169 17.28 4.84 -6.34
CA TYR A 169 16.37 5.42 -5.38
C TYR A 169 17.10 6.41 -4.49
N MET A 170 16.54 7.60 -4.29
CA MET A 170 17.11 8.65 -3.45
C MET A 170 16.06 9.19 -2.49
N GLN A 171 16.41 9.34 -1.23
CA GLN A 171 15.54 9.96 -0.23
C GLN A 171 16.17 11.24 0.29
N ASN A 172 15.38 12.31 0.29
CA ASN A 172 15.78 13.58 0.86
C ASN A 172 15.82 13.54 2.38
N GLU A 173 16.62 14.47 2.95
CA GLU A 173 16.72 14.73 4.38
C GLU A 173 15.34 14.86 5.04
N LYS A 174 15.17 14.17 6.17
CA LYS A 174 13.89 14.13 6.90
C LYS A 174 13.74 15.29 7.89
N ASN A 175 14.85 15.79 8.42
CA ASN A 175 14.84 16.94 9.30
C ASN A 175 14.59 18.19 8.45
N LEU A 176 13.44 18.86 8.67
CA LEU A 176 13.04 20.01 7.87
C LEU A 176 14.05 21.16 7.90
N LYS A 177 14.65 21.45 9.08
CA LYS A 177 15.65 22.53 9.22
C LYS A 177 16.88 22.21 8.40
N HIS A 178 17.43 21.00 8.53
CA HIS A 178 18.61 20.58 7.78
C HIS A 178 18.34 20.52 6.27
N TYR A 179 17.15 20.04 5.87
CA TYR A 179 16.69 20.09 4.46
C TYR A 179 16.73 21.51 3.91
N GLN A 180 16.19 22.50 4.67
CA GLN A 180 16.18 23.91 4.26
C GLN A 180 17.59 24.51 4.19
N GLU A 181 18.49 24.15 5.13
CA GLU A 181 19.88 24.58 5.12
C GLU A 181 20.62 24.07 3.87
N LEU A 182 20.48 22.79 3.51
CA LEU A 182 21.10 22.21 2.33
C LEU A 182 20.60 22.87 1.04
N VAL A 183 19.27 22.98 0.88
CA VAL A 183 18.67 23.63 -0.31
C VAL A 183 19.06 25.10 -0.39
N GLY A 184 19.06 25.83 0.73
CA GLY A 184 19.47 27.23 0.78
C GLY A 184 20.94 27.44 0.43
N ALA A 185 21.79 26.45 0.65
CA ALA A 185 23.20 26.43 0.25
C ALA A 185 23.42 25.95 -1.20
N GLY A 186 22.36 25.60 -1.93
CA GLY A 186 22.42 25.11 -3.32
C GLY A 186 22.83 23.65 -3.45
N HIS A 187 22.72 22.85 -2.37
CA HIS A 187 23.01 21.43 -2.37
C HIS A 187 21.75 20.59 -2.57
N LEU A 188 21.90 19.42 -3.20
CA LEU A 188 20.87 18.41 -3.21
C LEU A 188 20.71 17.83 -1.79
N PRO A 189 19.52 17.86 -1.20
CA PRO A 189 19.30 17.46 0.18
C PRO A 189 19.13 15.93 0.33
N VAL A 190 19.93 15.14 -0.37
CA VAL A 190 19.86 13.68 -0.33
C VAL A 190 20.52 13.14 0.92
N GLU A 191 19.74 12.47 1.79
CA GLU A 191 20.22 11.80 3.00
C GLU A 191 20.80 10.42 2.68
N ARG A 192 20.11 9.68 1.78
CA ARG A 192 20.50 8.32 1.40
C ARG A 192 20.02 7.98 0.00
N GLY A 193 20.69 7.01 -0.61
CA GLY A 193 20.31 6.47 -1.90
C GLY A 193 20.70 5.00 -2.03
N LEU A 194 20.08 4.32 -2.98
CA LEU A 194 20.39 2.96 -3.38
C LEU A 194 20.58 2.93 -4.90
N LYS A 195 21.76 2.54 -5.34
CA LYS A 195 21.99 2.21 -6.77
C LYS A 195 21.54 0.78 -7.00
N LEU A 196 20.64 0.59 -7.94
CA LEU A 196 20.07 -0.71 -8.25
C LEU A 196 21.06 -1.58 -9.04
N THR A 197 21.14 -2.84 -8.66
CA THR A 197 21.85 -3.90 -9.37
C THR A 197 20.95 -4.56 -10.40
N LYS A 198 21.50 -5.44 -11.23
CA LYS A 198 20.70 -6.27 -12.15
C LYS A 198 19.70 -7.15 -11.37
N ASP A 199 20.10 -7.70 -10.23
CA ASP A 199 19.22 -8.50 -9.35
C ASP A 199 18.05 -7.67 -8.82
N ASP A 200 18.30 -6.42 -8.40
CA ASP A 200 17.24 -5.51 -7.94
C ASP A 200 16.21 -5.24 -9.04
N HIS A 201 16.63 -5.05 -10.27
CA HIS A 201 15.72 -4.86 -11.41
C HIS A 201 14.83 -6.08 -11.65
N ILE A 202 15.43 -7.28 -11.66
CA ILE A 202 14.70 -8.54 -11.88
C ILE A 202 13.68 -8.76 -10.76
N ARG A 203 14.08 -8.61 -9.50
CA ARG A 203 13.19 -8.79 -8.34
C ARG A 203 12.10 -7.73 -8.28
N ARG A 204 12.43 -6.47 -8.57
CA ARG A 204 11.45 -5.38 -8.66
C ARG A 204 10.37 -5.70 -9.70
N GLU A 205 10.75 -6.22 -10.87
CA GLU A 205 9.79 -6.58 -11.90
C GLU A 205 8.91 -7.75 -11.46
N ALA A 206 9.48 -8.81 -10.86
CA ALA A 206 8.70 -9.93 -10.33
C ALA A 206 7.68 -9.46 -9.26
N ILE A 207 8.11 -8.65 -8.31
CA ILE A 207 7.26 -8.06 -7.28
C ILE A 207 6.16 -7.19 -7.92
N THR A 208 6.52 -6.38 -8.92
CA THR A 208 5.56 -5.51 -9.62
C THR A 208 4.49 -6.30 -10.35
N ARG A 209 4.83 -7.38 -11.06
CA ARG A 209 3.85 -8.26 -11.74
C ARG A 209 2.89 -8.89 -10.74
N ILE A 210 3.38 -9.42 -9.64
CA ILE A 210 2.52 -9.96 -8.58
C ILE A 210 1.61 -8.87 -8.02
N MET A 211 2.12 -7.67 -7.74
CA MET A 211 1.36 -6.61 -7.09
C MET A 211 0.39 -5.88 -8.01
N CYS A 212 0.72 -5.75 -9.29
CA CYS A 212 -0.08 -4.97 -10.25
C CYS A 212 -0.92 -5.84 -11.17
N ASP A 213 -0.32 -6.93 -11.73
CA ASP A 213 -0.98 -7.81 -12.69
C ASP A 213 -1.71 -8.97 -12.03
N LEU A 214 -1.40 -9.26 -10.74
CA LEU A 214 -1.95 -10.35 -9.93
C LEU A 214 -1.64 -11.73 -10.50
N GLU A 215 -0.74 -11.80 -11.44
CA GLU A 215 -0.26 -13.04 -12.04
C GLU A 215 1.14 -12.86 -12.62
N MET A 216 1.86 -13.95 -12.78
CA MET A 216 3.16 -13.98 -13.42
C MET A 216 3.34 -15.27 -14.21
N ASP A 217 3.61 -15.14 -15.51
CA ASP A 217 4.09 -16.24 -16.36
C ASP A 217 5.59 -16.39 -16.11
N THR A 218 5.98 -17.49 -15.46
CA THR A 218 7.36 -17.72 -15.04
C THR A 218 8.28 -18.11 -16.20
N ALA A 219 7.74 -18.75 -17.24
CA ALA A 219 8.50 -19.12 -18.43
C ALA A 219 8.78 -17.88 -19.30
N ALA A 220 7.76 -17.05 -19.53
CA ALA A 220 7.92 -15.78 -20.23
C ALA A 220 8.87 -14.84 -19.49
N PHE A 221 8.75 -14.76 -18.15
CA PHE A 221 9.64 -13.97 -17.30
C PHE A 221 11.10 -14.46 -17.43
N GLY A 222 11.33 -15.77 -17.33
CA GLY A 222 12.67 -16.36 -17.49
C GLY A 222 13.29 -16.01 -18.84
N THR A 223 12.50 -16.09 -19.91
CA THR A 223 12.95 -15.75 -21.28
C THR A 223 13.31 -14.27 -21.40
N GLU A 224 12.47 -13.37 -20.86
CA GLU A 224 12.66 -11.91 -20.93
C GLU A 224 13.95 -11.47 -20.22
N PHE A 225 14.23 -12.03 -19.04
CA PHE A 225 15.40 -11.64 -18.23
C PHE A 225 16.64 -12.52 -18.47
N GLY A 226 16.52 -13.55 -19.30
CA GLY A 226 17.62 -14.50 -19.60
C GLY A 226 18.04 -15.29 -18.36
N ILE A 227 17.09 -15.75 -17.56
CA ILE A 227 17.30 -16.53 -16.35
C ILE A 227 16.48 -17.83 -16.36
N ASP A 228 16.97 -18.84 -15.66
CA ASP A 228 16.14 -19.95 -15.22
C ASP A 228 15.37 -19.47 -13.96
N PHE A 229 14.06 -19.36 -14.09
CA PHE A 229 13.21 -18.78 -13.03
C PHE A 229 13.31 -19.56 -11.73
N ASP A 230 13.21 -20.88 -11.78
CA ASP A 230 13.21 -21.73 -10.60
C ASP A 230 14.57 -21.74 -9.88
N ALA A 231 15.64 -21.81 -10.66
CA ALA A 231 16.99 -21.72 -10.09
C ALA A 231 17.30 -20.33 -9.53
N TYR A 232 16.80 -19.27 -10.17
CA TYR A 232 17.08 -17.89 -9.78
C TYR A 232 16.38 -17.50 -8.48
N PHE A 233 15.09 -17.83 -8.34
CA PHE A 233 14.29 -17.49 -7.15
C PHE A 233 14.25 -18.62 -6.10
N GLY A 234 14.90 -19.73 -6.31
CA GLY A 234 14.91 -21.00 -5.58
C GLY A 234 14.45 -20.97 -4.12
N GLU A 235 15.17 -20.25 -3.25
CA GLU A 235 14.78 -20.11 -1.83
C GLU A 235 13.44 -19.38 -1.62
N GLY A 236 13.14 -18.39 -2.46
CA GLY A 236 11.87 -17.64 -2.40
C GLY A 236 10.69 -18.49 -2.82
N LEU A 237 10.88 -19.39 -3.79
CA LEU A 237 9.82 -20.28 -4.26
C LEU A 237 9.41 -21.32 -3.22
N ALA A 238 10.28 -21.66 -2.26
CA ALA A 238 9.94 -22.57 -1.17
C ALA A 238 8.82 -22.03 -0.25
N ASP A 239 8.61 -20.71 -0.25
CA ASP A 239 7.57 -20.04 0.54
C ASP A 239 6.20 -20.03 -0.20
N LEU A 240 6.14 -20.35 -1.51
CA LEU A 240 4.90 -20.31 -2.29
C LEU A 240 3.93 -21.47 -2.03
N PRO A 241 4.38 -22.76 -1.85
CA PRO A 241 3.46 -23.86 -1.59
C PRO A 241 2.59 -23.67 -0.33
N PRO A 242 3.08 -23.18 0.81
CA PRO A 242 2.22 -22.82 1.94
C PRO A 242 1.15 -21.80 1.58
N LEU A 243 1.51 -20.75 0.84
CA LEU A 243 0.54 -19.73 0.41
C LEU A 243 -0.50 -20.30 -0.56
N ALA A 244 -0.13 -21.31 -1.37
CA ALA A 244 -1.07 -22.01 -2.22
C ALA A 244 -2.01 -22.92 -1.41
N ALA A 245 -1.50 -23.60 -0.38
CA ALA A 245 -2.29 -24.41 0.53
C ALA A 245 -3.32 -23.56 1.31
N ASP A 246 -2.96 -22.32 1.66
CA ASP A 246 -3.85 -21.36 2.30
C ASP A 246 -4.82 -20.68 1.30
N GLY A 247 -4.75 -21.04 0.00
CA GLY A 247 -5.65 -20.52 -1.03
C GLY A 247 -5.35 -19.09 -1.46
N LEU A 248 -4.19 -18.53 -1.12
CA LEU A 248 -3.81 -17.16 -1.48
C LEU A 248 -3.31 -17.04 -2.92
N ILE A 249 -2.72 -18.10 -3.44
CA ILE A 249 -2.27 -18.21 -4.83
C ILE A 249 -2.67 -19.55 -5.43
N ARG A 250 -2.70 -19.61 -6.77
CA ARG A 250 -2.69 -20.88 -7.50
C ARG A 250 -1.36 -21.02 -8.21
N LEU A 251 -0.74 -22.18 -8.05
CA LEU A 251 0.46 -22.57 -8.80
C LEU A 251 0.03 -23.43 -9.98
N GLU A 252 0.13 -22.90 -11.18
CA GLU A 252 -0.17 -23.56 -12.43
C GLU A 252 1.15 -23.87 -13.19
N PRO A 253 1.16 -24.75 -14.19
CA PRO A 253 2.36 -24.95 -15.00
C PRO A 253 2.87 -23.63 -15.56
N ALA A 254 4.10 -23.25 -15.19
CA ALA A 254 4.75 -21.99 -15.58
C ALA A 254 3.97 -20.72 -15.23
N LYS A 255 3.06 -20.75 -14.23
CA LYS A 255 2.28 -19.55 -13.86
C LYS A 255 1.97 -19.50 -12.38
N ILE A 256 2.09 -18.31 -11.81
CA ILE A 256 1.63 -17.97 -10.46
C ILE A 256 0.43 -17.03 -10.60
N VAL A 257 -0.69 -17.36 -9.97
CA VAL A 257 -1.92 -16.55 -10.04
C VAL A 257 -2.38 -16.20 -8.62
N VAL A 258 -2.53 -14.92 -8.33
CA VAL A 258 -3.07 -14.45 -7.06
C VAL A 258 -4.59 -14.63 -7.06
N THR A 259 -5.14 -15.21 -6.00
CA THR A 259 -6.59 -15.38 -5.82
C THR A 259 -7.22 -14.09 -5.27
N ASP A 260 -8.56 -14.03 -5.25
CA ASP A 260 -9.26 -12.88 -4.63
C ASP A 260 -8.92 -12.76 -3.14
N LEU A 261 -8.78 -13.88 -2.41
CA LEU A 261 -8.28 -13.89 -1.04
C LEU A 261 -6.83 -13.40 -0.97
N GLY A 262 -5.98 -13.85 -1.91
CA GLY A 262 -4.57 -13.47 -1.98
C GLY A 262 -4.35 -11.98 -2.20
N ARG A 263 -5.31 -11.25 -2.79
CA ARG A 263 -5.21 -9.79 -2.96
C ARG A 263 -5.09 -9.06 -1.62
N LEU A 264 -5.69 -9.57 -0.56
CA LEU A 264 -5.58 -9.02 0.79
C LEU A 264 -4.18 -9.26 1.39
N PHE A 265 -3.47 -10.28 0.91
CA PHE A 265 -2.15 -10.71 1.38
C PHE A 265 -1.04 -10.51 0.33
N LEU A 266 -1.25 -9.60 -0.64
CA LEU A 266 -0.30 -9.36 -1.73
C LEU A 266 1.13 -9.07 -1.25
N ARG A 267 1.27 -8.38 -0.13
CA ARG A 267 2.58 -8.10 0.47
C ARG A 267 3.30 -9.39 0.84
N ASN A 268 2.60 -10.32 1.48
CA ASN A 268 3.17 -11.61 1.88
C ASN A 268 3.62 -12.43 0.66
N ILE A 269 2.82 -12.42 -0.42
CA ILE A 269 3.17 -13.09 -1.67
C ILE A 269 4.40 -12.42 -2.32
N ALA A 270 4.43 -11.09 -2.38
CA ALA A 270 5.53 -10.33 -2.96
C ALA A 270 6.85 -10.51 -2.19
N MET A 271 6.79 -10.70 -0.86
CA MET A 271 7.97 -10.95 0.00
C MET A 271 8.75 -12.21 -0.39
N CYS A 272 8.12 -13.19 -1.05
CA CYS A 272 8.82 -14.38 -1.56
C CYS A 272 9.92 -14.04 -2.57
N PHE A 273 9.80 -12.89 -3.25
CA PHE A 273 10.75 -12.43 -4.26
C PHE A 273 11.76 -11.40 -3.74
N ASP A 274 11.63 -10.97 -2.46
CA ASP A 274 12.51 -9.97 -1.86
C ASP A 274 13.75 -10.63 -1.23
N ALA A 275 14.94 -10.26 -1.72
CA ALA A 275 16.21 -10.78 -1.20
C ALA A 275 16.67 -10.08 0.09
N TYR A 276 16.23 -8.84 0.33
CA TYR A 276 16.71 -8.04 1.47
C TYR A 276 16.06 -8.45 2.79
N LEU A 277 14.79 -8.86 2.76
CA LEU A 277 14.07 -9.28 3.98
C LEU A 277 14.70 -10.51 4.66
N LYS A 278 15.26 -11.43 3.86
CA LYS A 278 15.92 -12.64 4.37
C LYS A 278 17.30 -12.37 4.99
N GLN A 279 17.94 -11.26 4.65
CA GLN A 279 19.25 -10.88 5.16
C GLN A 279 19.20 -10.11 6.49
N GLU A 280 18.04 -9.62 6.87
CA GLU A 280 17.85 -8.78 8.07
C GLU A 280 17.34 -9.60 9.25
N SER A 281 18.19 -10.36 9.92
CA SER A 281 17.93 -10.88 11.27
C SER A 281 18.28 -9.80 12.30
N THR A 282 17.33 -8.96 12.67
CA THR A 282 17.50 -8.03 13.81
C THR A 282 16.49 -8.36 14.90
N ASP A 283 16.95 -8.36 16.17
CA ASP A 283 16.13 -8.62 17.35
C ASP A 283 14.97 -7.61 17.57
N GLN A 284 14.92 -6.55 16.76
CA GLN A 284 13.86 -5.56 16.81
C GLN A 284 13.17 -5.44 15.43
N PRO A 285 11.82 -5.47 15.40
CA PRO A 285 11.09 -5.29 14.14
C PRO A 285 11.33 -3.89 13.58
N ARG A 286 11.92 -3.83 12.38
CA ARG A 286 12.16 -2.56 11.66
C ARG A 286 10.89 -1.93 11.13
N TYR A 287 9.89 -2.75 10.85
CA TYR A 287 8.61 -2.36 10.24
C TYR A 287 7.44 -2.87 11.09
N SER A 288 6.24 -2.33 10.84
CA SER A 288 5.02 -2.91 11.37
C SER A 288 4.88 -4.36 10.88
N ARG A 289 4.36 -5.24 11.73
CA ARG A 289 4.01 -6.59 11.29
C ARG A 289 2.97 -6.50 10.18
N THR A 290 3.18 -7.26 9.12
CA THR A 290 2.09 -7.58 8.18
C THR A 290 1.00 -8.32 8.94
N ALA A 291 -0.26 -8.05 8.62
CA ALA A 291 -1.39 -8.74 9.25
C ALA A 291 -1.28 -10.25 9.02
#